data_46aea5cf320acf0147202667d65b14ec
#
_entry.id   46aea5cf320acf0147202667d65b14ec
#
_cell.length_a   1.000
_cell.length_b   1.000
_cell.length_c   1.000
_cell.angle_alpha   90.00
_cell.angle_beta   90.00
_cell.angle_gamma   90.00
#
_symmetry.space_group_name_H-M   'P 1'
#
loop_
_entity.id
_entity.type
_entity.pdbx_description
1 polymer ?
#
loop_
_entity_poly.entity_id
_entity_poly.type
_entity_poly.pdbx_seq_one_letter_code
_entity_poly.pdbx_strand_id
1 'polypeptide(L)'
;PPLSELSRALPPKPPLPGDWKPTILPRPVASGAGLIEAKGYRIALEGIEPVDADEQCTFEGTPWPCGVGARTAFRAFLRGRSVSCVVPPQADREIIVAPCTVGKQDLAAWLVENGWARARPGSDYVALGETAEQARKGMFGRPPPSATPAPVALDSALPRPPSVDGSILAPSGFD
;
A
#
# COMPACT_ATOMS: atom_id res chain seq x y z
N PRO A 1 34.34 -19.75 -13.86
CA PRO A 1 33.35 -20.41 -13.04
C PRO A 1 32.35 -21.16 -13.88
N PRO A 2 31.75 -22.19 -13.33
CA PRO A 2 30.74 -22.89 -14.06
C PRO A 2 29.59 -22.00 -14.40
N LEU A 3 28.99 -22.21 -15.54
CA LEU A 3 27.85 -21.43 -15.95
C LEU A 3 26.70 -21.59 -14.95
N SER A 4 26.63 -22.70 -14.27
CA SER A 4 25.59 -22.93 -13.28
C SER A 4 25.67 -21.96 -12.12
N GLU A 5 26.86 -21.51 -11.77
CA GLU A 5 26.95 -20.48 -10.72
C GLU A 5 26.44 -19.12 -11.19
N LEU A 6 26.76 -18.80 -12.44
CA LEU A 6 26.23 -17.55 -12.98
C LEU A 6 24.73 -17.57 -13.09
N SER A 7 24.16 -18.72 -13.42
CA SER A 7 22.72 -18.81 -13.55
C SER A 7 22.02 -18.77 -12.20
N ARG A 8 22.73 -19.00 -11.11
CA ARG A 8 22.13 -18.88 -9.78
C ARG A 8 22.20 -17.47 -9.23
N ALA A 9 23.01 -16.62 -9.83
CA ALA A 9 23.05 -15.24 -9.39
C ALA A 9 21.71 -14.57 -9.68
N LEU A 10 21.33 -13.68 -8.79
CA LEU A 10 20.13 -12.91 -9.05
C LEU A 10 20.33 -12.07 -10.30
N PRO A 11 19.33 -12.03 -11.19
CA PRO A 11 19.49 -11.18 -12.36
C PRO A 11 19.62 -9.72 -11.92
N PRO A 12 20.50 -8.97 -12.56
CA PRO A 12 20.61 -7.56 -12.25
C PRO A 12 19.31 -6.85 -12.62
N LYS A 13 19.04 -5.78 -11.89
CA LYS A 13 17.90 -4.94 -12.25
C LYS A 13 18.13 -4.37 -13.64
N PRO A 14 17.08 -4.32 -14.48
CA PRO A 14 17.24 -3.66 -15.77
C PRO A 14 17.66 -2.22 -15.56
N PRO A 15 18.59 -1.71 -16.37
CA PRO A 15 18.97 -0.32 -16.24
C PRO A 15 17.79 0.58 -16.59
N LEU A 16 17.65 1.67 -15.85
CA LEU A 16 16.66 2.66 -16.20
C LEU A 16 17.08 3.39 -17.45
N PRO A 17 16.14 3.86 -18.27
CA PRO A 17 16.50 4.67 -19.43
C PRO A 17 17.32 5.89 -19.00
N GLY A 18 18.25 6.26 -19.84
CA GLY A 18 19.24 7.28 -19.49
C GLY A 18 18.69 8.66 -19.25
N ASP A 19 17.50 8.95 -19.77
CA ASP A 19 16.86 10.25 -19.59
C ASP A 19 15.92 10.30 -18.40
N TRP A 20 15.76 9.20 -17.66
CA TRP A 20 14.92 9.18 -16.46
C TRP A 20 15.71 9.79 -15.31
N LYS A 21 15.05 10.65 -14.52
CA LYS A 21 15.71 11.38 -13.45
C LYS A 21 14.84 11.38 -12.22
N PRO A 22 15.48 11.49 -11.02
CA PRO A 22 14.70 11.68 -9.79
C PRO A 22 13.89 12.96 -9.91
N THR A 23 12.60 12.82 -9.66
CA THR A 23 11.64 13.91 -9.82
C THR A 23 10.72 13.92 -8.61
N ILE A 24 10.52 15.11 -8.04
CA ILE A 24 9.62 15.26 -6.90
C ILE A 24 8.19 15.30 -7.42
N LEU A 25 7.36 14.40 -6.87
CA LEU A 25 5.96 14.30 -7.24
C LEU A 25 5.14 14.61 -6.00
N PRO A 26 4.51 15.80 -5.96
CA PRO A 26 3.71 16.16 -4.78
C PRO A 26 2.36 15.47 -4.80
N ARG A 27 1.83 15.27 -3.62
CA ARG A 27 0.50 14.74 -3.40
C ARG A 27 0.21 13.47 -4.22
N PRO A 28 1.05 12.44 -4.05
CA PRO A 28 0.79 11.19 -4.77
C PRO A 28 -0.51 10.54 -4.29
N VAL A 29 -1.22 9.92 -5.21
CA VAL A 29 -2.45 9.21 -4.90
C VAL A 29 -2.19 7.73 -5.10
N ALA A 30 -2.45 6.92 -4.08
CA ALA A 30 -2.31 5.48 -4.17
C ALA A 30 -3.60 4.86 -4.67
N SER A 31 -3.55 4.20 -5.82
CA SER A 31 -4.68 3.42 -6.31
C SER A 31 -4.67 2.01 -5.76
N GLY A 32 -3.52 1.56 -5.28
CA GLY A 32 -3.32 0.30 -4.60
C GLY A 32 -1.98 0.35 -3.90
N ALA A 33 -1.66 -0.65 -3.10
CA ALA A 33 -0.36 -0.68 -2.46
C ALA A 33 0.70 -0.93 -3.52
N GLY A 34 1.59 0.03 -3.69
CA GLY A 34 2.62 -0.05 -4.72
C GLY A 34 2.24 0.56 -6.05
N LEU A 35 1.06 1.17 -6.15
CA LEU A 35 0.59 1.85 -7.36
C LEU A 35 0.27 3.28 -7.00
N ILE A 36 0.97 4.23 -7.61
CA ILE A 36 0.74 5.64 -7.33
C ILE A 36 0.55 6.43 -8.62
N GLU A 37 -0.17 7.53 -8.50
CA GLU A 37 -0.35 8.48 -9.57
C GLU A 37 -0.04 9.86 -9.05
N ALA A 38 0.76 10.60 -9.80
CA ALA A 38 1.12 11.96 -9.44
C ALA A 38 1.64 12.67 -10.68
N LYS A 39 1.21 13.90 -10.88
CA LYS A 39 1.67 14.74 -12.00
C LYS A 39 1.54 14.06 -13.36
N GLY A 40 0.50 13.24 -13.53
CA GLY A 40 0.29 12.53 -14.78
C GLY A 40 1.05 11.24 -14.93
N TYR A 41 1.96 10.94 -14.03
CA TYR A 41 2.67 9.66 -14.03
C TYR A 41 1.82 8.59 -13.35
N ARG A 42 1.87 7.38 -13.88
CA ARG A 42 1.28 6.21 -13.26
C ARG A 42 2.41 5.22 -13.01
N ILE A 43 2.68 4.96 -11.74
CA ILE A 43 3.90 4.28 -11.34
C ILE A 43 3.59 3.03 -10.54
N ALA A 44 4.14 1.89 -10.99
CA ALA A 44 4.21 0.69 -10.18
C ALA A 44 5.61 0.64 -9.57
N LEU A 45 5.68 0.45 -8.26
CA LEU A 45 6.98 0.47 -7.59
C LEU A 45 7.83 -0.73 -8.01
N GLU A 46 9.09 -0.45 -8.29
CA GLU A 46 10.02 -1.46 -8.76
C GLU A 46 10.32 -2.47 -7.66
N GLY A 47 10.42 -3.74 -8.05
CA GLY A 47 10.89 -4.79 -7.15
C GLY A 47 9.84 -5.46 -6.30
N ILE A 48 8.60 -5.03 -6.41
CA ILE A 48 7.50 -5.62 -5.66
C ILE A 48 6.34 -5.94 -6.58
N GLU A 49 5.43 -6.75 -6.07
CA GLU A 49 4.16 -7.03 -6.74
C GLU A 49 3.12 -6.12 -6.12
N PRO A 50 2.56 -5.17 -6.88
CA PRO A 50 1.54 -4.30 -6.32
C PRO A 50 0.31 -5.10 -5.89
N VAL A 51 -0.40 -4.58 -4.91
CA VAL A 51 -1.60 -5.22 -4.38
C VAL A 51 -2.80 -4.37 -4.77
N ASP A 52 -3.70 -4.97 -5.52
CA ASP A 52 -4.94 -4.30 -5.93
C ASP A 52 -5.87 -4.14 -4.75
N ALA A 53 -6.72 -3.13 -4.82
CA ALA A 53 -7.65 -2.85 -3.73
C ALA A 53 -8.68 -3.95 -3.54
N ASP A 54 -8.91 -4.79 -4.55
CA ASP A 54 -9.89 -5.87 -4.44
C ASP A 54 -9.28 -7.19 -3.99
N GLU A 55 -8.00 -7.21 -3.64
CA GLU A 55 -7.36 -8.45 -3.20
C GLU A 55 -7.91 -8.89 -1.86
N GLN A 56 -8.11 -10.21 -1.71
CA GLN A 56 -8.56 -10.84 -0.47
C GLN A 56 -7.44 -11.69 0.10
N CYS A 57 -7.33 -11.69 1.42
CA CYS A 57 -6.38 -12.54 2.12
C CYS A 57 -7.14 -13.40 3.11
N THR A 58 -6.47 -14.42 3.66
CA THR A 58 -7.09 -15.32 4.63
C THR A 58 -6.27 -15.34 5.90
N PHE A 59 -6.92 -15.21 7.04
CA PHE A 59 -6.27 -15.37 8.34
C PHE A 59 -7.07 -16.38 9.14
N GLU A 60 -6.40 -17.49 9.48
CA GLU A 60 -7.03 -18.59 10.23
C GLU A 60 -8.35 -19.03 9.57
N GLY A 61 -8.33 -19.17 8.25
CA GLY A 61 -9.45 -19.64 7.49
C GLY A 61 -10.50 -18.59 7.15
N THR A 62 -10.37 -17.38 7.67
CA THR A 62 -11.35 -16.32 7.43
C THR A 62 -10.82 -15.32 6.41
N PRO A 63 -11.56 -15.10 5.31
CA PRO A 63 -11.13 -14.11 4.33
C PRO A 63 -11.38 -12.69 4.83
N TRP A 64 -10.52 -11.76 4.38
CA TRP A 64 -10.69 -10.36 4.71
C TRP A 64 -10.13 -9.50 3.58
N PRO A 65 -10.61 -8.26 3.44
CA PRO A 65 -10.23 -7.41 2.30
C PRO A 65 -8.87 -6.74 2.53
N CYS A 66 -7.81 -7.51 2.41
CA CYS A 66 -6.47 -7.01 2.68
C CYS A 66 -6.00 -5.99 1.66
N GLY A 67 -6.52 -6.03 0.42
CA GLY A 67 -6.17 -5.05 -0.59
C GLY A 67 -6.61 -3.64 -0.19
N VAL A 68 -7.82 -3.52 0.37
CA VAL A 68 -8.28 -2.24 0.91
C VAL A 68 -7.41 -1.82 2.08
N GLY A 69 -7.07 -2.76 2.97
CA GLY A 69 -6.20 -2.46 4.10
C GLY A 69 -4.83 -1.98 3.67
N ALA A 70 -4.26 -2.64 2.66
CA ALA A 70 -2.95 -2.25 2.14
C ALA A 70 -2.99 -0.86 1.53
N ARG A 71 -4.02 -0.57 0.73
CA ARG A 71 -4.17 0.75 0.12
C ARG A 71 -4.33 1.82 1.20
N THR A 72 -5.14 1.54 2.20
CA THR A 72 -5.38 2.47 3.30
C THR A 72 -4.09 2.78 4.05
N ALA A 73 -3.30 1.74 4.36
CA ALA A 73 -2.03 1.93 5.04
C ALA A 73 -1.06 2.74 4.20
N PHE A 74 -1.02 2.46 2.90
CA PHE A 74 -0.13 3.17 2.00
C PHE A 74 -0.55 4.64 1.88
N ARG A 75 -1.84 4.89 1.74
CA ARG A 75 -2.35 6.27 1.69
C ARG A 75 -2.05 7.04 2.96
N ALA A 76 -2.17 6.39 4.11
CA ALA A 76 -1.84 7.04 5.37
C ALA A 76 -0.36 7.40 5.43
N PHE A 77 0.51 6.50 4.95
CA PHE A 77 1.94 6.78 4.93
C PHE A 77 2.27 7.93 4.01
N LEU A 78 1.59 8.03 2.87
CA LEU A 78 1.88 9.07 1.87
C LEU A 78 1.24 10.41 2.21
N ARG A 79 0.33 10.46 3.15
CA ARG A 79 -0.45 11.66 3.41
C ARG A 79 0.46 12.83 3.78
N GLY A 80 0.28 13.93 3.06
CA GLY A 80 1.06 15.14 3.32
C GLY A 80 2.50 15.07 2.88
N ARG A 81 2.89 14.04 2.12
CA ARG A 81 4.27 13.84 1.71
C ARG A 81 4.38 13.92 0.20
N SER A 82 5.55 14.34 -0.27
CA SER A 82 5.92 14.21 -1.67
C SER A 82 6.79 12.98 -1.83
N VAL A 83 6.74 12.36 -3.00
CA VAL A 83 7.63 11.24 -3.30
C VAL A 83 8.65 11.69 -4.33
N SER A 84 9.81 11.05 -4.32
CA SER A 84 10.82 11.24 -5.35
C SER A 84 10.91 9.94 -6.14
N CYS A 85 10.59 10.01 -7.41
CA CYS A 85 10.62 8.83 -8.28
C CYS A 85 11.53 9.09 -9.47
N VAL A 86 12.18 8.05 -9.96
CA VAL A 86 13.01 8.15 -11.16
C VAL A 86 12.11 7.91 -12.35
N VAL A 87 11.78 8.97 -13.08
CA VAL A 87 10.76 8.95 -14.12
C VAL A 87 11.26 9.67 -15.37
N PRO A 88 10.62 9.40 -16.53
CA PRO A 88 10.98 10.11 -17.77
C PRO A 88 10.60 11.59 -17.67
N PRO A 89 11.14 12.41 -18.57
CA PRO A 89 10.87 13.86 -18.54
C PRO A 89 9.41 14.21 -18.71
N GLN A 90 8.64 13.38 -19.38
CA GLN A 90 7.23 13.68 -19.62
C GLN A 90 6.40 12.44 -19.33
N ALA A 91 5.27 12.66 -18.68
CA ALA A 91 4.32 11.60 -18.40
C ALA A 91 3.48 11.34 -19.66
N ASP A 92 3.22 10.07 -19.94
CA ASP A 92 2.41 9.69 -21.10
C ASP A 92 1.22 8.83 -20.72
N ARG A 93 0.91 8.73 -19.43
CA ARG A 93 -0.22 7.97 -18.89
C ARG A 93 -0.05 6.46 -18.94
N GLU A 94 1.05 5.98 -19.49
CA GLU A 94 1.35 4.56 -19.40
C GLU A 94 1.87 4.23 -18.01
N ILE A 95 1.59 3.01 -17.56
CA ILE A 95 2.13 2.57 -16.27
C ILE A 95 3.60 2.26 -16.46
N ILE A 96 4.42 2.89 -15.66
CA ILE A 96 5.86 2.63 -15.67
C ILE A 96 6.27 2.00 -14.36
N VAL A 97 7.35 1.25 -14.39
CA VAL A 97 7.95 0.67 -13.19
C VAL A 97 9.13 1.56 -12.81
N ALA A 98 9.10 2.07 -11.58
CA ALA A 98 10.13 3.02 -11.17
C ALA A 98 10.35 2.93 -9.67
N PRO A 99 11.58 3.25 -9.20
CA PRO A 99 11.84 3.33 -7.77
C PRO A 99 11.40 4.69 -7.25
N CYS A 100 10.85 4.68 -6.04
CA CYS A 100 10.38 5.90 -5.39
C CYS A 100 10.81 5.91 -3.93
N THR A 101 11.07 7.10 -3.42
CA THR A 101 11.42 7.27 -2.01
C THR A 101 10.62 8.42 -1.43
N VAL A 102 10.43 8.39 -0.11
CA VAL A 102 9.99 9.52 0.69
C VAL A 102 11.13 9.84 1.64
N GLY A 103 11.78 10.98 1.43
CA GLY A 103 13.01 11.24 2.15
C GLY A 103 14.02 10.14 1.84
N LYS A 104 14.49 9.46 2.88
CA LYS A 104 15.44 8.36 2.71
C LYS A 104 14.75 6.99 2.70
N GLN A 105 13.43 6.95 2.87
CA GLN A 105 12.70 5.69 2.93
C GLN A 105 12.33 5.23 1.53
N ASP A 106 12.79 4.05 1.16
CA ASP A 106 12.36 3.38 -0.08
C ASP A 106 10.93 2.92 0.10
N LEU A 107 10.03 3.35 -0.78
CA LEU A 107 8.62 3.00 -0.66
C LEU A 107 8.37 1.52 -0.81
N ALA A 108 9.06 0.87 -1.74
CA ALA A 108 8.89 -0.57 -1.93
C ALA A 108 9.32 -1.31 -0.67
N ALA A 109 10.45 -0.92 -0.08
CA ALA A 109 10.91 -1.54 1.16
C ALA A 109 9.91 -1.34 2.28
N TRP A 110 9.33 -0.14 2.39
CA TRP A 110 8.34 0.13 3.44
C TRP A 110 7.13 -0.79 3.30
N LEU A 111 6.63 -0.94 2.08
CA LEU A 111 5.47 -1.79 1.86
C LEU A 111 5.77 -3.25 2.19
N VAL A 112 6.92 -3.74 1.75
CA VAL A 112 7.28 -5.14 1.97
C VAL A 112 7.55 -5.42 3.45
N GLU A 113 8.28 -4.53 4.11
CA GLU A 113 8.62 -4.77 5.52
C GLU A 113 7.39 -4.68 6.42
N ASN A 114 6.35 -3.98 6.00
CA ASN A 114 5.10 -3.91 6.75
C ASN A 114 4.06 -4.92 6.28
N GLY A 115 4.41 -5.76 5.33
CA GLY A 115 3.53 -6.83 4.88
C GLY A 115 2.43 -6.39 3.95
N TRP A 116 2.56 -5.22 3.32
CA TRP A 116 1.52 -4.70 2.43
C TRP A 116 1.82 -4.91 0.95
N ALA A 117 2.92 -5.60 0.64
CA ALA A 117 3.23 -6.01 -0.72
C ALA A 117 4.18 -7.19 -0.65
N ARG A 118 4.19 -7.99 -1.70
CA ARG A 118 5.13 -9.11 -1.81
C ARG A 118 6.32 -8.67 -2.64
N ALA A 119 7.50 -9.13 -2.22
CA ALA A 119 8.71 -8.90 -2.99
C ALA A 119 8.66 -9.73 -4.27
N ARG A 120 9.11 -9.13 -5.39
CA ARG A 120 9.29 -9.95 -6.59
C ARG A 120 10.43 -10.92 -6.36
N PRO A 121 10.32 -12.14 -6.87
CA PRO A 121 11.43 -13.08 -6.80
C PRO A 121 12.67 -12.46 -7.43
N GLY A 122 13.80 -12.58 -6.74
CA GLY A 122 15.06 -12.04 -7.21
C GLY A 122 15.29 -10.57 -6.92
N SER A 123 14.33 -9.91 -6.30
CA SER A 123 14.52 -8.50 -5.93
C SER A 123 15.27 -8.37 -4.61
N ASP A 124 15.69 -7.15 -4.32
CA ASP A 124 16.41 -6.86 -3.08
C ASP A 124 15.50 -6.94 -1.85
N TYR A 125 14.20 -7.14 -2.03
CA TYR A 125 13.23 -7.08 -0.95
C TYR A 125 12.80 -8.45 -0.45
N VAL A 126 13.35 -9.53 -1.01
CA VAL A 126 12.91 -10.89 -0.67
C VAL A 126 13.08 -11.17 0.82
N ALA A 127 14.24 -10.80 1.39
CA ALA A 127 14.48 -11.05 2.81
C ALA A 127 13.52 -10.24 3.69
N LEU A 128 13.23 -9.01 3.33
CA LEU A 128 12.24 -8.21 4.05
C LEU A 128 10.86 -8.87 4.00
N GLY A 129 10.51 -9.40 2.84
CA GLY A 129 9.22 -10.07 2.67
C GLY A 129 9.10 -11.32 3.52
N GLU A 130 10.16 -12.10 3.58
CA GLU A 130 10.16 -13.29 4.41
C GLU A 130 10.01 -12.94 5.89
N THR A 131 10.70 -11.90 6.33
CA THR A 131 10.58 -11.45 7.70
C THR A 131 9.17 -10.98 8.01
N ALA A 132 8.56 -10.22 7.10
CA ALA A 132 7.20 -9.73 7.30
C ALA A 132 6.20 -10.88 7.34
N GLU A 133 6.38 -11.88 6.49
CA GLU A 133 5.49 -13.03 6.47
C GLU A 133 5.60 -13.83 7.77
N GLN A 134 6.82 -14.07 8.24
CA GLN A 134 7.04 -14.80 9.49
C GLN A 134 6.48 -14.04 10.68
N ALA A 135 6.57 -12.71 10.65
CA ALA A 135 6.03 -11.88 11.72
C ALA A 135 4.53 -11.63 11.56
N ARG A 136 3.93 -12.15 10.50
CA ARG A 136 2.50 -12.01 10.20
C ARG A 136 2.07 -10.56 10.16
N LYS A 137 2.84 -9.76 9.47
CA LYS A 137 2.51 -8.34 9.30
C LYS A 137 1.56 -8.15 8.11
N GLY A 138 0.75 -7.12 8.19
CA GLY A 138 -0.08 -6.68 7.07
C GLY A 138 -0.99 -7.77 6.54
N MET A 139 -0.84 -8.10 5.26
CA MET A 139 -1.64 -9.12 4.58
C MET A 139 -1.46 -10.51 5.15
N PHE A 140 -0.37 -10.76 5.84
CA PHE A 140 -0.03 -12.08 6.35
C PHE A 140 -0.58 -12.32 7.73
N GLY A 141 -1.25 -11.35 8.32
CA GLY A 141 -1.67 -11.42 9.69
C GLY A 141 -3.16 -11.19 9.88
N ARG A 142 -3.50 -10.93 11.13
CA ARG A 142 -4.88 -10.68 11.55
C ARG A 142 -5.38 -9.37 10.95
N PRO A 143 -6.62 -9.36 10.45
CA PRO A 143 -7.15 -8.11 9.94
C PRO A 143 -7.21 -7.05 11.04
N PRO A 144 -6.87 -5.79 10.71
CA PRO A 144 -7.03 -4.73 11.69
C PRO A 144 -8.51 -4.47 11.95
N PRO A 145 -8.87 -3.95 13.12
CA PRO A 145 -10.28 -3.71 13.44
C PRO A 145 -10.99 -2.86 12.39
N SER A 146 -10.31 -1.90 11.80
CA SER A 146 -10.92 -1.04 10.80
C SER A 146 -11.20 -1.73 9.48
N ALA A 147 -10.57 -2.88 9.21
CA ALA A 147 -10.78 -3.64 7.98
C ALA A 147 -11.83 -4.71 8.15
N THR A 148 -12.26 -4.97 9.37
CA THR A 148 -13.31 -5.96 9.63
C THR A 148 -14.66 -5.31 9.34
N PRO A 149 -15.51 -5.92 8.50
CA PRO A 149 -16.82 -5.32 8.26
C PRO A 149 -17.57 -5.17 9.56
N ALA A 150 -18.15 -4.02 9.78
CA ALA A 150 -18.99 -3.81 10.94
C ALA A 150 -20.18 -4.75 10.84
N PRO A 151 -20.66 -5.27 11.98
CA PRO A 151 -21.88 -6.06 11.93
C PRO A 151 -22.97 -5.21 11.32
N VAL A 152 -23.65 -5.79 10.41
CA VAL A 152 -24.72 -5.09 9.77
C VAL A 152 -25.77 -4.75 10.76
N ALA A 153 -26.23 -3.90 10.78
CA ALA A 153 -27.13 -3.65 11.65
C ALA A 153 -26.69 -3.06 12.77
N LEU A 154 -26.40 -3.12 12.81
CA LEU A 154 -26.26 -2.60 13.69
C LEU A 154 -26.30 -1.51 13.63
N ASP A 155 -26.33 -1.28 13.32
CA ASP A 155 -26.26 -0.47 13.43
C ASP A 155 -26.75 0.29 13.16
N SER A 156 -26.81 0.19 12.75
CA SER A 156 -27.28 0.92 12.45
C SER A 156 -28.16 1.36 13.21
N ALA A 157 -28.30 0.90 13.56
CA ALA A 157 -29.23 1.28 14.31
C ALA A 157 -28.79 2.10 15.37
N LEU A 158 -28.67 2.34 15.56
CA LEU A 158 -28.38 2.86 16.29
C LEU A 158 -28.37 3.94 16.52
N PRO A 159 -28.79 4.21 16.95
CA PRO A 159 -28.81 5.17 17.13
C PRO A 159 -28.23 6.06 17.50
N ARG A 160 -28.69 6.52 17.45
CA ARG A 160 -28.42 7.17 17.61
C ARG A 160 -28.48 7.85 18.32
N PRO A 161 -28.53 8.28 18.79
CA PRO A 161 -28.64 8.90 19.38
C PRO A 161 -28.83 9.88 19.58
N PRO A 162 -29.24 10.16 19.89
CA PRO A 162 -29.55 10.84 20.04
C PRO A 162 -29.32 11.82 20.17
N SER A 163 -29.76 12.23 20.21
CA SER A 163 -29.71 12.65 20.17
C SER A 163 -29.73 13.50 20.57
N VAL A 164 -30.23 13.87 20.83
CA VAL A 164 -30.46 14.10 21.07
C VAL A 164 -30.51 14.67 21.52
N ASP A 165 -31.08 15.04 21.62
CA ASP A 165 -31.28 15.09 21.89
C ASP A 165 -31.26 15.51 22.29
N GLY A 166 -31.80 16.23 22.75
CA GLY A 166 -31.82 16.07 22.97
C GLY A 166 -31.89 16.51 23.26
N SER A 167 -32.38 17.00 23.49
CA SER A 167 -32.56 16.87 23.62
C SER A 167 -32.69 17.00 23.81
N ILE A 168 -33.30 17.42 24.17
CA ILE A 168 -33.56 17.10 24.21
C ILE A 168 -33.58 17.20 24.63
N LEU A 169 -34.13 17.76 25.01
CA LEU A 169 -34.27 17.51 25.24
C LEU A 169 -34.35 17.73 25.66
N ALA A 170 -34.99 18.28 26.14
CA ALA A 170 -35.13 18.12 26.39
C ALA A 170 -35.30 18.44 26.69
N PRO A 171 -36.11 18.83 27.17
CA PRO A 171 -36.28 18.78 27.29
C PRO A 171 -36.28 19.05 27.49
N SER A 172 -36.75 19.42 27.78
CA SER A 172 -36.69 19.25 27.79
C SER A 172 -36.57 19.50 27.65
N GLY A 173 -37.19 20.07 28.25
CA GLY A 173 -36.92 19.71 27.97
C GLY A 173 -36.80 19.94 27.85
N PHE A 174 -37.60 20.29 28.11
CA PHE A 174 -37.55 19.91 27.96
C PHE A 174 -37.36 20.00 28.18
N ASP A 175 -37.92 20.66 28.85
CA ASP A 175 -37.78 20.20 28.93
C ASP A 175 -37.85 20.19 28.88
#